data_1be796d9a213007f7ca5250cb5018e6c
#
_entry.id   1be796d9a213007f7ca5250cb5018e6c
#
_cell.length_a   1.000
_cell.length_b   1.000
_cell.length_c   1.000
_cell.angle_alpha   90.00
_cell.angle_beta   90.00
_cell.angle_gamma   90.00
#
_symmetry.space_group_name_H-M   'P 1'
#
loop_
_entity.id
_entity.type
_entity.pdbx_description
1 polymer ?
#
loop_
_entity_poly.entity_id
_entity_poly.type
_entity_poly.pdbx_seq_one_letter_code
_entity_poly.pdbx_strand_id
1 'polypeptide(L)'
;MDNRPTANSYWLLAGLLVAATATIGVLQYLTPKTLAHWLYILQRLYYIPIVLAGLNMGTRGGLGVAALSGIAFASGTPPIWTVSRVEVLDQCLEICIFCLVGLVAGLLTDRRRKQEVALRRTTHQLHQAHRELQQNFQAMKRAERLSALGQLSAGLAHEIRNPLASIEGAAAVVQRESESSERRREFLDIIRKESRRLNRLLSSFLDFAKPRQPNLEMVEIDALLDSVLMLARHAGNGARLDLRKQIEPGLTRIECDAEQLKQVLLNLVMNAIQAMPRGGRVTVAAERNESGVTIDVCDQGEGIREDNLDRVFDPFFTTKENGSGLGLSIAHQIISRHGGRLTIQPNSPRGVTARISLPLEVGHRNDENTNSGSR
;
A
#
# COMPACT_ATOMS: atom_id res chain seq x y z
N MET A 1 12.56 10.31 19.29
CA MET A 1 13.45 10.68 20.44
C MET A 1 13.02 12.04 20.94
N ASP A 2 12.51 12.09 22.17
CA ASP A 2 11.99 13.33 22.79
C ASP A 2 13.18 14.11 23.34
N ASN A 3 13.66 15.07 22.54
CA ASN A 3 14.81 15.91 22.86
C ASN A 3 14.38 17.10 23.74
N ARG A 4 13.47 16.86 24.69
CA ARG A 4 13.16 17.86 25.70
C ARG A 4 14.35 17.93 26.64
N PRO A 5 15.00 19.12 26.80
CA PRO A 5 16.02 19.26 27.80
C PRO A 5 15.42 18.89 29.16
N THR A 6 16.09 18.02 29.88
CA THR A 6 15.67 17.62 31.24
C THR A 6 15.59 18.87 32.12
N ALA A 7 14.70 18.88 33.12
CA ALA A 7 14.56 20.04 34.02
C ALA A 7 15.93 20.54 34.55
N ASN A 8 16.86 19.62 34.77
CA ASN A 8 18.24 19.94 35.18
C ASN A 8 19.03 20.73 34.12
N SER A 9 18.84 20.43 32.81
CA SER A 9 19.54 21.16 31.75
C SER A 9 19.02 22.59 31.57
N TYR A 10 17.73 22.82 31.89
CA TYR A 10 17.15 24.17 31.90
C TYR A 10 17.75 25.07 32.99
N TRP A 11 17.86 24.56 34.20
CA TRP A 11 18.44 25.31 35.34
C TRP A 11 19.93 25.54 35.16
N LEU A 12 20.66 24.58 34.60
CA LEU A 12 22.08 24.75 34.27
C LEU A 12 22.27 25.83 33.19
N LEU A 13 21.47 25.84 32.13
CA LEU A 13 21.55 26.87 31.11
C LEU A 13 21.20 28.25 31.66
N ALA A 14 20.14 28.36 32.45
CA ALA A 14 19.76 29.60 33.11
C ALA A 14 20.88 30.13 34.01
N GLY A 15 21.48 29.28 34.85
CA GLY A 15 22.60 29.62 35.70
C GLY A 15 23.83 30.10 34.91
N LEU A 16 24.13 29.45 33.77
CA LEU A 16 25.25 29.80 32.91
C LEU A 16 25.04 31.15 32.22
N LEU A 17 23.81 31.46 31.78
CA LEU A 17 23.48 32.76 31.19
C LEU A 17 23.52 33.91 32.22
N VAL A 18 23.06 33.67 33.43
CA VAL A 18 23.15 34.63 34.55
C VAL A 18 24.61 34.87 34.89
N ALA A 19 25.41 33.81 35.01
CA ALA A 19 26.85 33.94 35.29
C ALA A 19 27.57 34.69 34.17
N ALA A 20 27.29 34.43 32.91
CA ALA A 20 27.83 35.15 31.76
C ALA A 20 27.49 36.65 31.82
N THR A 21 26.23 36.98 32.10
CA THR A 21 25.78 38.39 32.27
C THR A 21 26.49 39.07 33.41
N ALA A 22 26.63 38.41 34.55
CA ALA A 22 27.35 38.94 35.71
C ALA A 22 28.84 39.15 35.41
N THR A 23 29.49 38.23 34.72
CA THR A 23 30.89 38.32 34.30
C THR A 23 31.12 39.53 33.40
N ILE A 24 30.25 39.76 32.42
CA ILE A 24 30.31 40.92 31.53
C ILE A 24 30.20 42.22 32.37
N GLY A 25 29.27 42.28 33.34
CA GLY A 25 29.06 43.40 34.22
C GLY A 25 30.29 43.70 35.07
N VAL A 26 30.92 42.71 35.69
CA VAL A 26 32.15 42.85 36.46
C VAL A 26 33.30 43.33 35.57
N LEU A 27 33.44 42.78 34.38
CA LEU A 27 34.47 43.22 33.42
C LEU A 27 34.29 44.68 33.03
N GLN A 28 33.05 45.09 32.78
CA GLN A 28 32.70 46.48 32.46
C GLN A 28 33.02 47.42 33.62
N TYR A 29 32.73 47.05 34.87
CA TYR A 29 33.00 47.81 36.06
C TYR A 29 34.52 48.00 36.31
N LEU A 30 35.31 46.94 36.05
CA LEU A 30 36.76 46.93 36.23
C LEU A 30 37.51 47.62 35.07
N THR A 31 36.90 47.87 33.94
CA THR A 31 37.59 48.49 32.78
C THR A 31 37.73 49.98 32.95
N PRO A 32 38.95 50.54 32.86
CA PRO A 32 39.20 51.97 32.99
C PRO A 32 38.46 52.75 31.89
N LYS A 33 37.90 53.93 32.27
CA LYS A 33 37.15 54.79 31.34
C LYS A 33 38.02 55.35 30.19
N THR A 34 39.31 55.28 30.29
CA THR A 34 40.25 55.63 29.22
C THR A 34 40.28 54.69 28.08
N LEU A 35 39.77 53.43 28.25
CA LEU A 35 39.68 52.39 27.26
C LEU A 35 38.24 52.29 26.65
N ALA A 36 37.78 53.46 26.15
CA ALA A 36 36.40 53.56 25.60
C ALA A 36 36.03 52.46 24.60
N HIS A 37 36.93 52.02 23.69
CA HIS A 37 36.70 50.99 22.72
C HIS A 37 36.33 49.65 23.36
N TRP A 38 37.00 49.27 24.47
CA TRP A 38 36.68 48.03 25.18
C TRP A 38 35.32 48.09 25.86
N LEU A 39 34.95 49.26 26.40
CA LEU A 39 33.62 49.44 26.99
C LEU A 39 32.48 49.23 25.97
N TYR A 40 32.64 49.76 24.76
CA TYR A 40 31.66 49.52 23.66
C TYR A 40 31.57 48.06 23.26
N ILE A 41 32.68 47.31 23.24
CA ILE A 41 32.66 45.86 22.92
C ILE A 41 31.95 45.11 24.04
N LEU A 42 32.25 45.37 25.30
CA LEU A 42 31.61 44.70 26.44
C LEU A 42 30.10 44.96 26.48
N GLN A 43 29.68 46.19 26.16
CA GLN A 43 28.27 46.53 26.07
C GLN A 43 27.52 45.65 25.00
N ARG A 44 28.15 45.40 23.85
CA ARG A 44 27.54 44.55 22.82
C ARG A 44 27.52 43.07 23.17
N LEU A 45 28.40 42.62 24.06
CA LEU A 45 28.40 41.23 24.52
C LEU A 45 27.14 40.82 25.29
N TYR A 46 26.40 41.79 25.90
CA TYR A 46 25.13 41.50 26.58
C TYR A 46 24.06 40.93 25.66
N TYR A 47 24.11 41.22 24.35
CA TYR A 47 23.13 40.65 23.40
C TYR A 47 23.23 39.15 23.31
N ILE A 48 24.41 38.54 23.51
CA ILE A 48 24.60 37.08 23.38
C ILE A 48 23.76 36.30 24.41
N PRO A 49 23.90 36.55 25.74
CA PRO A 49 23.08 35.84 26.71
C PRO A 49 21.58 36.15 26.58
N ILE A 50 21.20 37.37 26.16
CA ILE A 50 19.79 37.76 25.93
C ILE A 50 19.18 36.95 24.79
N VAL A 51 19.86 36.86 23.64
CA VAL A 51 19.40 36.11 22.50
C VAL A 51 19.35 34.62 22.82
N LEU A 52 20.39 34.05 23.44
CA LEU A 52 20.43 32.65 23.85
C LEU A 52 19.31 32.30 24.84
N ALA A 53 19.02 33.19 25.79
CA ALA A 53 17.90 33.03 26.70
C ALA A 53 16.57 33.04 25.97
N GLY A 54 16.35 33.98 25.04
CA GLY A 54 15.16 34.06 24.22
C GLY A 54 14.94 32.81 23.36
N LEU A 55 16.01 32.32 22.72
CA LEU A 55 15.95 31.12 21.85
C LEU A 55 15.72 29.83 22.62
N ASN A 56 16.25 29.71 23.84
CA ASN A 56 16.11 28.43 24.59
C ASN A 56 14.95 28.46 25.60
N MET A 57 14.66 29.61 26.23
CA MET A 57 13.69 29.73 27.33
C MET A 57 12.40 30.48 26.92
N GLY A 58 12.32 30.98 25.69
CA GLY A 58 11.18 31.75 25.20
C GLY A 58 11.11 33.16 25.78
N THR A 59 9.92 33.77 25.72
CA THR A 59 9.71 35.20 26.10
C THR A 59 10.10 35.49 27.55
N ARG A 60 9.79 34.59 28.48
CA ARG A 60 10.09 34.77 29.90
C ARG A 60 11.59 34.77 30.17
N GLY A 61 12.34 33.87 29.52
CA GLY A 61 13.79 33.79 29.64
C GLY A 61 14.47 34.96 28.99
N GLY A 62 14.08 35.34 27.78
CA GLY A 62 14.64 36.49 27.05
C GLY A 62 14.48 37.81 27.80
N LEU A 63 13.27 38.09 28.30
CA LEU A 63 13.02 39.30 29.11
C LEU A 63 13.71 39.26 30.48
N GLY A 64 13.78 38.09 31.13
CA GLY A 64 14.45 37.94 32.42
C GLY A 64 15.97 38.26 32.33
N VAL A 65 16.64 37.68 31.31
CA VAL A 65 18.06 37.94 31.08
C VAL A 65 18.30 39.38 30.56
N ALA A 66 17.38 39.93 29.75
CA ALA A 66 17.46 41.33 29.32
C ALA A 66 17.37 42.32 30.49
N ALA A 67 16.46 42.06 31.43
CA ALA A 67 16.34 42.87 32.66
C ALA A 67 17.61 42.78 33.52
N LEU A 68 18.16 41.59 33.73
CA LEU A 68 19.43 41.37 34.43
C LEU A 68 20.59 42.08 33.73
N SER A 69 20.66 42.00 32.40
CA SER A 69 21.65 42.69 31.58
C SER A 69 21.53 44.23 31.72
N GLY A 70 20.30 44.72 31.73
CA GLY A 70 20.04 46.16 31.96
C GLY A 70 20.50 46.65 33.34
N ILE A 71 20.28 45.87 34.40
CA ILE A 71 20.77 46.18 35.76
C ILE A 71 22.29 46.14 35.80
N ALA A 72 22.92 45.09 35.24
CA ALA A 72 24.37 44.95 35.18
C ALA A 72 25.01 46.08 34.38
N PHE A 73 24.43 46.46 33.26
CA PHE A 73 24.86 47.56 32.41
C PHE A 73 24.77 48.91 33.16
N ALA A 74 23.63 49.17 33.82
CA ALA A 74 23.43 50.41 34.59
C ALA A 74 24.40 50.56 35.77
N SER A 75 24.79 49.45 36.42
CA SER A 75 25.75 49.47 37.52
C SER A 75 27.20 49.82 37.10
N GLY A 76 27.55 49.52 35.83
CA GLY A 76 28.89 49.85 35.26
C GLY A 76 28.96 51.23 34.60
N THR A 77 27.86 51.97 34.53
CA THR A 77 27.83 53.36 33.99
C THR A 77 27.83 54.40 35.10
N PRO A 78 28.24 55.64 34.80
CA PRO A 78 28.16 56.72 35.79
C PRO A 78 26.74 56.97 36.26
N PRO A 79 26.50 57.38 37.50
CA PRO A 79 25.17 57.70 38.01
C PRO A 79 24.49 58.80 37.19
N ILE A 80 23.17 58.62 36.96
CA ILE A 80 22.32 59.45 36.07
C ILE A 80 22.44 60.97 36.47
N TRP A 81 22.67 61.28 37.73
CA TRP A 81 22.79 62.66 38.20
C TRP A 81 24.18 63.29 37.95
N THR A 82 25.16 62.52 37.43
CA THR A 82 26.52 63.02 37.14
C THR A 82 26.79 63.13 35.63
N VAL A 83 25.87 62.78 34.81
CA VAL A 83 26.02 62.69 33.35
C VAL A 83 25.09 63.66 32.59
N SER A 84 25.44 63.96 31.36
CA SER A 84 24.62 64.82 30.51
C SER A 84 23.27 64.15 30.15
N ARG A 85 22.23 64.93 29.78
CA ARG A 85 20.91 64.38 29.32
C ARG A 85 21.03 63.48 28.14
N VAL A 86 21.97 63.64 27.24
CA VAL A 86 22.22 62.81 26.07
C VAL A 86 22.70 61.42 26.50
N GLU A 87 23.66 61.37 27.45
CA GLU A 87 24.14 60.04 27.93
C GLU A 87 23.11 59.30 28.73
N VAL A 88 22.19 59.98 29.42
CA VAL A 88 21.00 59.31 30.04
C VAL A 88 20.10 58.74 29.02
N LEU A 89 19.81 59.45 27.92
CA LEU A 89 19.01 58.95 26.81
C LEU A 89 19.62 57.71 26.14
N ASP A 90 20.93 57.71 25.90
CA ASP A 90 21.66 56.58 25.34
C ASP A 90 21.58 55.34 26.24
N GLN A 91 21.73 55.49 27.56
CA GLN A 91 21.59 54.40 28.53
C GLN A 91 20.17 53.83 28.54
N CYS A 92 19.15 54.67 28.53
CA CYS A 92 17.76 54.22 28.47
C CYS A 92 17.45 53.51 27.16
N LEU A 93 17.95 54.04 26.03
CA LEU A 93 17.75 53.43 24.72
C LEU A 93 18.37 52.04 24.66
N GLU A 94 19.61 51.84 25.19
CA GLU A 94 20.29 50.55 25.19
C GLU A 94 19.52 49.50 26.01
N ILE A 95 19.01 49.88 27.20
CA ILE A 95 18.15 48.96 28.00
C ILE A 95 16.86 48.62 27.28
N CYS A 96 16.23 49.59 26.58
CA CYS A 96 15.06 49.34 25.76
C CYS A 96 15.36 48.34 24.60
N ILE A 97 16.55 48.47 23.99
CA ILE A 97 16.99 47.55 22.92
C ILE A 97 17.22 46.13 23.49
N PHE A 98 17.84 46.00 24.68
CA PHE A 98 17.99 44.70 25.35
C PHE A 98 16.61 44.01 25.55
N CYS A 99 15.64 44.77 26.07
CA CYS A 99 14.28 44.25 26.27
C CYS A 99 13.61 43.88 24.93
N LEU A 100 13.79 44.71 23.92
CA LEU A 100 13.21 44.46 22.59
C LEU A 100 13.80 43.18 21.95
N VAL A 101 15.13 43.05 22.01
CA VAL A 101 15.81 41.84 21.48
C VAL A 101 15.38 40.58 22.23
N GLY A 102 15.34 40.64 23.58
CA GLY A 102 14.86 39.50 24.38
C GLY A 102 13.41 39.14 24.12
N LEU A 103 12.54 40.14 23.93
CA LEU A 103 11.14 39.94 23.58
C LEU A 103 10.99 39.32 22.21
N VAL A 104 11.64 39.84 21.19
CA VAL A 104 11.53 39.35 19.80
C VAL A 104 12.05 37.94 19.70
N ALA A 105 13.24 37.63 20.22
CA ALA A 105 13.81 36.30 20.22
C ALA A 105 12.89 35.30 20.95
N GLY A 106 12.35 35.69 22.10
CA GLY A 106 11.43 34.88 22.88
C GLY A 106 10.08 34.61 22.17
N LEU A 107 9.46 35.63 21.57
CA LEU A 107 8.23 35.52 20.85
C LEU A 107 8.35 34.59 19.63
N LEU A 108 9.46 34.69 18.88
CA LEU A 108 9.74 33.82 17.74
C LEU A 108 9.87 32.38 18.19
N THR A 109 10.54 32.12 19.30
CA THR A 109 10.72 30.78 19.87
C THR A 109 9.35 30.18 20.32
N ASP A 110 8.57 30.96 21.05
CA ASP A 110 7.26 30.52 21.54
C ASP A 110 6.28 30.23 20.39
N ARG A 111 6.33 31.02 19.31
CA ARG A 111 5.57 30.75 18.08
C ARG A 111 6.00 29.45 17.41
N ARG A 112 7.30 29.24 17.23
CA ARG A 112 7.84 27.99 16.65
C ARG A 112 7.40 26.77 17.45
N ARG A 113 7.53 26.80 18.77
CA ARG A 113 7.10 25.70 19.65
C ARG A 113 5.61 25.40 19.53
N LYS A 114 4.76 26.42 19.45
CA LYS A 114 3.32 26.23 19.24
C LYS A 114 3.04 25.58 17.88
N GLN A 115 3.72 26.02 16.83
CA GLN A 115 3.57 25.45 15.49
C GLN A 115 4.02 23.98 15.43
N GLU A 116 5.15 23.64 16.05
CA GLU A 116 5.65 22.26 16.11
C GLU A 116 4.67 21.34 16.84
N VAL A 117 4.12 21.78 17.98
CA VAL A 117 3.12 20.99 18.71
C VAL A 117 1.84 20.81 17.90
N ALA A 118 1.37 21.85 17.22
CA ALA A 118 0.20 21.78 16.36
C ALA A 118 0.44 20.81 15.18
N LEU A 119 1.59 20.91 14.51
CA LEU A 119 1.97 20.04 13.41
C LEU A 119 2.01 18.57 13.85
N ARG A 120 2.68 18.27 14.96
CA ARG A 120 2.74 16.90 15.52
C ARG A 120 1.34 16.34 15.81
N ARG A 121 0.44 17.15 16.37
CA ARG A 121 -0.95 16.74 16.62
C ARG A 121 -1.69 16.41 15.32
N THR A 122 -1.58 17.28 14.33
CA THR A 122 -2.23 17.08 13.03
C THR A 122 -1.70 15.85 12.32
N THR A 123 -0.37 15.64 12.34
CA THR A 123 0.25 14.43 11.75
C THR A 123 -0.23 13.16 12.45
N HIS A 124 -0.32 13.18 13.79
CA HIS A 124 -0.82 12.02 14.54
C HIS A 124 -2.29 11.72 14.21
N GLN A 125 -3.14 12.75 14.14
CA GLN A 125 -4.55 12.60 13.76
C GLN A 125 -4.70 12.06 12.33
N LEU A 126 -3.89 12.55 11.40
CA LEU A 126 -3.88 12.08 10.02
C LEU A 126 -3.51 10.59 9.94
N HIS A 127 -2.46 10.18 10.65
CA HIS A 127 -2.07 8.77 10.70
C HIS A 127 -3.14 7.88 11.31
N GLN A 128 -3.85 8.36 12.33
CA GLN A 128 -4.92 7.62 12.97
C GLN A 128 -6.11 7.48 12.02
N ALA A 129 -6.56 8.57 11.40
CA ALA A 129 -7.64 8.54 10.42
C ALA A 129 -7.32 7.66 9.20
N HIS A 130 -6.05 7.67 8.74
CA HIS A 130 -5.61 6.81 7.65
C HIS A 130 -5.69 5.32 8.02
N ARG A 131 -5.27 4.93 9.24
CA ARG A 131 -5.40 3.56 9.73
C ARG A 131 -6.86 3.11 9.85
N GLU A 132 -7.72 3.96 10.38
CA GLU A 132 -9.15 3.68 10.48
C GLU A 132 -9.79 3.50 9.09
N LEU A 133 -9.43 4.35 8.13
CA LEU A 133 -9.89 4.24 6.75
C LEU A 133 -9.46 2.91 6.12
N GLN A 134 -8.20 2.51 6.31
CA GLN A 134 -7.69 1.23 5.80
C GLN A 134 -8.42 0.04 6.43
N GLN A 135 -8.66 0.06 7.74
CA GLN A 135 -9.40 -0.99 8.45
C GLN A 135 -10.84 -1.10 7.95
N ASN A 136 -11.53 0.05 7.82
CA ASN A 136 -12.90 0.11 7.31
C ASN A 136 -12.99 -0.38 5.87
N PHE A 137 -12.03 -0.01 5.01
CA PHE A 137 -11.97 -0.49 3.63
C PHE A 137 -11.77 -2.01 3.54
N GLN A 138 -10.93 -2.55 4.40
CA GLN A 138 -10.73 -4.00 4.50
C GLN A 138 -11.98 -4.73 5.02
N ALA A 139 -12.65 -4.16 6.02
CA ALA A 139 -13.90 -4.70 6.56
C ALA A 139 -15.02 -4.67 5.50
N MET A 140 -15.14 -3.55 4.77
CA MET A 140 -16.12 -3.41 3.69
C MET A 140 -15.87 -4.42 2.56
N LYS A 141 -14.61 -4.61 2.13
CA LYS A 141 -14.26 -5.66 1.15
C LYS A 141 -14.61 -7.08 1.64
N ARG A 142 -14.45 -7.34 2.94
CA ARG A 142 -14.85 -8.64 3.53
C ARG A 142 -16.36 -8.80 3.53
N ALA A 143 -17.10 -7.75 3.92
CA ALA A 143 -18.57 -7.74 3.94
C ALA A 143 -19.16 -7.90 2.54
N GLU A 144 -18.60 -7.22 1.54
CA GLU A 144 -18.99 -7.36 0.13
C GLU A 144 -18.80 -8.79 -0.36
N ARG A 145 -17.67 -9.44 -0.05
CA ARG A 145 -17.43 -10.85 -0.37
C ARG A 145 -18.41 -11.78 0.33
N LEU A 146 -18.68 -11.56 1.62
CA LEU A 146 -19.65 -12.35 2.37
C LEU A 146 -21.06 -12.19 1.82
N SER A 147 -21.43 -10.99 1.42
CA SER A 147 -22.71 -10.72 0.75
C SER A 147 -22.81 -11.44 -0.60
N ALA A 148 -21.76 -11.38 -1.42
CA ALA A 148 -21.67 -12.15 -2.65
C ALA A 148 -21.77 -13.66 -2.37
N LEU A 149 -21.05 -14.20 -1.37
CA LEU A 149 -21.16 -15.59 -0.94
C LEU A 149 -22.60 -15.92 -0.48
N GLY A 150 -23.26 -15.05 0.25
CA GLY A 150 -24.65 -15.26 0.72
C GLY A 150 -25.64 -15.36 -0.44
N GLN A 151 -25.54 -14.47 -1.42
CA GLN A 151 -26.36 -14.51 -2.63
C GLN A 151 -26.08 -15.75 -3.50
N LEU A 152 -24.83 -16.21 -3.49
CA LEU A 152 -24.37 -17.36 -4.27
C LEU A 152 -24.64 -18.71 -3.58
N SER A 153 -24.95 -18.71 -2.29
CA SER A 153 -25.19 -19.94 -1.50
C SER A 153 -26.37 -20.75 -2.04
N ALA A 154 -27.38 -20.10 -2.59
CA ALA A 154 -28.52 -20.79 -3.20
C ALA A 154 -28.10 -21.52 -4.48
N GLY A 155 -27.32 -20.88 -5.37
CA GLY A 155 -26.79 -21.50 -6.58
C GLY A 155 -25.85 -22.67 -6.27
N LEU A 156 -24.92 -22.48 -5.30
CA LEU A 156 -24.01 -23.53 -4.88
C LEU A 156 -24.74 -24.72 -4.27
N ALA A 157 -25.80 -24.50 -3.47
CA ALA A 157 -26.62 -25.59 -2.92
C ALA A 157 -27.29 -26.40 -4.01
N HIS A 158 -27.76 -25.75 -5.07
CA HIS A 158 -28.33 -26.44 -6.24
C HIS A 158 -27.26 -27.23 -7.01
N GLU A 159 -26.08 -26.65 -7.23
CA GLU A 159 -24.98 -27.29 -7.93
C GLU A 159 -24.35 -28.45 -7.15
N ILE A 160 -24.42 -28.46 -5.83
CA ILE A 160 -24.02 -29.59 -4.97
C ILE A 160 -25.11 -30.68 -4.96
N ARG A 161 -26.37 -30.27 -4.86
CA ARG A 161 -27.51 -31.23 -4.79
C ARG A 161 -27.61 -32.10 -6.02
N ASN A 162 -27.39 -31.54 -7.22
CA ASN A 162 -27.51 -32.25 -8.47
C ASN A 162 -26.55 -33.46 -8.58
N PRO A 163 -25.22 -33.33 -8.44
CA PRO A 163 -24.33 -34.50 -8.48
C PRO A 163 -24.56 -35.45 -7.30
N LEU A 164 -24.98 -34.94 -6.12
CA LEU A 164 -25.29 -35.76 -4.98
C LEU A 164 -26.50 -36.68 -5.26
N ALA A 165 -27.58 -36.13 -5.84
CA ALA A 165 -28.75 -36.92 -6.27
C ALA A 165 -28.38 -37.95 -7.34
N SER A 166 -27.48 -37.60 -8.27
CA SER A 166 -26.96 -38.53 -9.27
C SER A 166 -26.15 -39.68 -8.65
N ILE A 167 -25.33 -39.38 -7.65
CA ILE A 167 -24.56 -40.38 -6.87
C ILE A 167 -25.50 -41.31 -6.11
N GLU A 168 -26.50 -40.75 -5.39
CA GLU A 168 -27.49 -41.53 -4.65
C GLU A 168 -28.28 -42.45 -5.56
N GLY A 169 -28.78 -41.95 -6.70
CA GLY A 169 -29.49 -42.73 -7.70
C GLY A 169 -28.64 -43.87 -8.26
N ALA A 170 -27.38 -43.56 -8.62
CA ALA A 170 -26.46 -44.59 -9.14
C ALA A 170 -26.11 -45.65 -8.08
N ALA A 171 -25.90 -45.24 -6.82
CA ALA A 171 -25.62 -46.13 -5.68
C ALA A 171 -26.82 -47.10 -5.43
N ALA A 172 -28.03 -46.56 -5.48
CA ALA A 172 -29.25 -47.40 -5.32
C ALA A 172 -29.38 -48.46 -6.38
N VAL A 173 -28.95 -48.19 -7.65
CA VAL A 173 -28.92 -49.19 -8.72
C VAL A 173 -27.81 -50.22 -8.48
N VAL A 174 -26.61 -49.80 -8.08
CA VAL A 174 -25.50 -50.74 -7.78
C VAL A 174 -25.81 -51.72 -6.65
N GLN A 175 -26.68 -51.34 -5.70
CA GLN A 175 -27.11 -52.18 -4.58
C GLN A 175 -28.10 -53.27 -4.96
N ARG A 176 -28.74 -53.22 -6.16
CA ARG A 176 -29.67 -54.21 -6.60
C ARG A 176 -28.94 -55.48 -7.08
N GLU A 177 -29.23 -56.61 -6.49
CA GLU A 177 -28.61 -57.91 -6.82
C GLU A 177 -28.89 -58.38 -8.22
N SER A 178 -30.01 -57.95 -8.83
CA SER A 178 -30.46 -58.35 -10.16
C SER A 178 -29.78 -57.66 -11.35
N GLU A 179 -28.88 -56.69 -11.08
CA GLU A 179 -28.23 -55.93 -12.15
C GLU A 179 -27.00 -56.65 -12.74
N SER A 180 -26.85 -56.53 -14.07
CA SER A 180 -25.72 -57.08 -14.79
C SER A 180 -24.39 -56.40 -14.34
N SER A 181 -23.30 -57.18 -14.45
CA SER A 181 -21.96 -56.67 -14.08
C SER A 181 -21.55 -55.46 -14.93
N GLU A 182 -22.01 -55.34 -16.14
CA GLU A 182 -21.73 -54.24 -17.08
C GLU A 182 -22.46 -52.97 -16.67
N ARG A 183 -23.74 -53.06 -16.34
CA ARG A 183 -24.56 -51.96 -15.84
C ARG A 183 -24.04 -51.43 -14.49
N ARG A 184 -23.61 -52.33 -13.61
CA ARG A 184 -23.01 -51.98 -12.32
C ARG A 184 -21.71 -51.15 -12.50
N ARG A 185 -20.88 -51.52 -13.49
CA ARG A 185 -19.68 -50.73 -13.84
C ARG A 185 -20.03 -49.31 -14.32
N GLU A 186 -21.05 -49.19 -15.18
CA GLU A 186 -21.52 -47.90 -15.69
C GLU A 186 -21.97 -46.97 -14.55
N PHE A 187 -22.75 -47.47 -13.59
CA PHE A 187 -23.18 -46.68 -12.44
C PHE A 187 -22.03 -46.34 -11.47
N LEU A 188 -21.07 -47.21 -11.29
CA LEU A 188 -19.82 -46.89 -10.54
C LEU A 188 -19.00 -45.80 -11.22
N ASP A 189 -18.97 -45.77 -12.55
CA ASP A 189 -18.31 -44.68 -13.30
C ASP A 189 -19.05 -43.36 -13.15
N ILE A 190 -20.39 -43.35 -13.10
CA ILE A 190 -21.19 -42.16 -12.79
C ILE A 190 -20.83 -41.64 -11.39
N ILE A 191 -20.84 -42.52 -10.38
CA ILE A 191 -20.47 -42.13 -9.00
C ILE A 191 -19.10 -41.50 -9.00
N ARG A 192 -18.10 -42.11 -9.62
CA ARG A 192 -16.74 -41.62 -9.70
C ARG A 192 -16.62 -40.24 -10.41
N LYS A 193 -17.36 -40.08 -11.50
CA LYS A 193 -17.42 -38.86 -12.29
C LYS A 193 -18.03 -37.68 -11.49
N GLU A 194 -19.17 -37.93 -10.83
CA GLU A 194 -19.88 -36.92 -10.06
C GLU A 194 -19.13 -36.59 -8.76
N SER A 195 -18.47 -37.52 -8.10
CA SER A 195 -17.59 -37.26 -6.97
C SER A 195 -16.40 -36.34 -7.34
N ARG A 196 -15.77 -36.59 -8.49
CA ARG A 196 -14.70 -35.71 -9.00
C ARG A 196 -15.23 -34.32 -9.38
N ARG A 197 -16.47 -34.24 -9.87
CA ARG A 197 -17.14 -32.97 -10.17
C ARG A 197 -17.39 -32.17 -8.89
N LEU A 198 -17.91 -32.82 -7.83
CA LEU A 198 -18.09 -32.19 -6.50
C LEU A 198 -16.77 -31.66 -5.90
N ASN A 199 -15.71 -32.44 -5.95
CA ASN A 199 -14.41 -32.03 -5.47
C ASN A 199 -13.88 -30.81 -6.21
N ARG A 200 -14.02 -30.75 -7.55
CA ARG A 200 -13.63 -29.57 -8.34
C ARG A 200 -14.46 -28.34 -7.98
N LEU A 201 -15.77 -28.48 -7.83
CA LEU A 201 -16.67 -27.41 -7.39
C LEU A 201 -16.27 -26.86 -6.02
N LEU A 202 -16.05 -27.75 -5.06
CA LEU A 202 -15.65 -27.36 -3.70
C LEU A 202 -14.28 -26.67 -3.69
N SER A 203 -13.29 -27.18 -4.41
CA SER A 203 -11.98 -26.54 -4.53
C SER A 203 -12.08 -25.14 -5.14
N SER A 204 -12.82 -25.01 -6.25
CA SER A 204 -13.04 -23.72 -6.90
C SER A 204 -13.76 -22.71 -5.98
N PHE A 205 -14.75 -23.19 -5.21
CA PHE A 205 -15.44 -22.36 -4.23
C PHE A 205 -14.52 -21.90 -3.10
N LEU A 206 -13.67 -22.79 -2.57
CA LEU A 206 -12.69 -22.44 -1.53
C LEU A 206 -11.65 -21.45 -2.03
N ASP A 207 -11.17 -21.61 -3.28
CA ASP A 207 -10.23 -20.67 -3.91
C ASP A 207 -10.88 -19.30 -4.10
N PHE A 208 -12.15 -19.25 -4.48
CA PHE A 208 -12.91 -18.01 -4.57
C PHE A 208 -13.12 -17.35 -3.20
N ALA A 209 -13.53 -18.14 -2.19
CA ALA A 209 -13.85 -17.67 -0.85
C ALA A 209 -12.61 -17.21 -0.06
N LYS A 210 -11.47 -17.92 -0.21
CA LYS A 210 -10.22 -17.65 0.50
C LYS A 210 -9.03 -17.60 -0.47
N PRO A 211 -8.97 -16.61 -1.34
CA PRO A 211 -7.90 -16.53 -2.31
C PRO A 211 -6.55 -16.24 -1.63
N ARG A 212 -5.52 -16.94 -2.06
CA ARG A 212 -4.15 -16.78 -1.55
C ARG A 212 -3.52 -15.49 -2.07
N GLN A 213 -2.62 -14.91 -1.29
CA GLN A 213 -1.71 -13.85 -1.79
C GLN A 213 -0.77 -14.49 -2.82
N PRO A 214 -0.48 -13.81 -3.95
CA PRO A 214 0.47 -14.32 -4.92
C PRO A 214 1.89 -14.32 -4.32
N ASN A 215 2.62 -15.42 -4.56
CA ASN A 215 4.05 -15.50 -4.30
C ASN A 215 4.78 -15.15 -5.60
N LEU A 216 5.18 -13.88 -5.72
CA LEU A 216 5.78 -13.38 -6.96
C LEU A 216 7.22 -13.86 -7.10
N GLU A 217 7.54 -14.45 -8.25
CA GLU A 217 8.86 -14.91 -8.63
C GLU A 217 9.11 -14.69 -10.14
N MET A 218 10.36 -14.68 -10.55
CA MET A 218 10.73 -14.56 -11.97
C MET A 218 10.54 -15.91 -12.68
N VAL A 219 9.45 -16.03 -13.44
CA VAL A 219 9.01 -17.25 -14.12
C VAL A 219 9.38 -17.23 -15.60
N GLU A 220 9.89 -18.32 -16.12
CA GLU A 220 10.11 -18.49 -17.57
C GLU A 220 8.77 -18.68 -18.28
N ILE A 221 8.39 -17.72 -19.13
CA ILE A 221 7.09 -17.72 -19.82
C ILE A 221 6.95 -18.89 -20.77
N ASP A 222 8.04 -19.28 -21.43
CA ASP A 222 8.05 -20.38 -22.38
C ASP A 222 7.70 -21.71 -21.71
N ALA A 223 8.36 -22.05 -20.61
CA ALA A 223 8.11 -23.26 -19.84
C ALA A 223 6.69 -23.27 -19.22
N LEU A 224 6.22 -22.12 -18.76
CA LEU A 224 4.86 -21.96 -18.22
C LEU A 224 3.81 -22.27 -19.28
N LEU A 225 3.92 -21.66 -20.46
CA LEU A 225 2.96 -21.89 -21.56
C LEU A 225 3.02 -23.33 -22.07
N ASP A 226 4.19 -23.94 -22.17
CA ASP A 226 4.34 -25.35 -22.54
C ASP A 226 3.62 -26.28 -21.56
N SER A 227 3.78 -26.02 -20.25
CA SER A 227 3.10 -26.80 -19.22
C SER A 227 1.56 -26.71 -19.32
N VAL A 228 1.03 -25.52 -19.61
CA VAL A 228 -0.40 -25.29 -19.80
C VAL A 228 -0.93 -26.01 -21.05
N LEU A 229 -0.25 -25.84 -22.19
CA LEU A 229 -0.66 -26.46 -23.44
C LEU A 229 -0.54 -27.99 -23.41
N MET A 230 0.44 -28.54 -22.71
CA MET A 230 0.55 -29.98 -22.48
C MET A 230 -0.64 -30.52 -21.69
N LEU A 231 -1.02 -29.86 -20.60
CA LEU A 231 -2.20 -30.24 -19.81
C LEU A 231 -3.50 -30.12 -20.61
N ALA A 232 -3.63 -29.04 -21.39
CA ALA A 232 -4.81 -28.83 -22.24
C ALA A 232 -4.95 -29.87 -23.32
N ARG A 233 -3.86 -30.33 -23.94
CA ARG A 233 -3.88 -31.46 -24.91
C ARG A 233 -4.43 -32.75 -24.32
N HIS A 234 -4.02 -33.09 -23.10
CA HIS A 234 -4.52 -34.30 -22.42
C HIS A 234 -6.01 -34.21 -22.04
N ALA A 235 -6.49 -33.02 -21.72
CA ALA A 235 -7.88 -32.79 -21.35
C ALA A 235 -8.82 -32.70 -22.56
N GLY A 236 -8.32 -32.41 -23.75
CA GLY A 236 -9.09 -32.18 -24.98
C GLY A 236 -9.66 -33.41 -25.69
N ASN A 237 -9.64 -34.58 -25.07
CA ASN A 237 -10.33 -35.85 -25.45
C ASN A 237 -10.70 -35.98 -26.95
N GLY A 238 -9.70 -36.13 -27.85
CA GLY A 238 -9.93 -36.58 -29.22
C GLY A 238 -10.43 -35.54 -30.23
N ALA A 239 -10.71 -34.30 -29.83
CA ALA A 239 -10.98 -33.22 -30.76
C ALA A 239 -9.73 -32.86 -31.58
N ARG A 240 -9.90 -32.55 -32.88
CA ARG A 240 -8.78 -32.03 -33.71
C ARG A 240 -8.43 -30.61 -33.30
N LEU A 241 -7.61 -30.49 -32.25
CA LEU A 241 -7.17 -29.19 -31.67
C LEU A 241 -5.79 -28.79 -32.25
N ASP A 242 -5.72 -27.58 -32.79
CA ASP A 242 -4.48 -26.91 -33.19
C ASP A 242 -4.09 -25.91 -32.07
N LEU A 243 -3.25 -26.36 -31.13
CA LEU A 243 -2.77 -25.51 -30.02
C LEU A 243 -1.45 -24.86 -30.42
N ARG A 244 -1.42 -23.54 -30.54
CA ARG A 244 -0.26 -22.77 -30.95
C ARG A 244 0.24 -21.88 -29.83
N LYS A 245 1.55 -21.75 -29.74
CA LYS A 245 2.25 -20.82 -28.86
C LYS A 245 3.01 -19.80 -29.70
N GLN A 246 2.90 -18.53 -29.33
CA GLN A 246 3.63 -17.43 -29.95
C GLN A 246 4.21 -16.55 -28.84
N ILE A 247 5.51 -16.40 -28.78
CA ILE A 247 6.18 -15.56 -27.80
C ILE A 247 7.06 -14.57 -28.54
N GLU A 248 6.91 -13.29 -28.19
CA GLU A 248 7.74 -12.23 -28.75
C GLU A 248 9.23 -12.47 -28.48
N PRO A 249 10.13 -12.32 -29.47
CA PRO A 249 11.55 -12.47 -29.28
C PRO A 249 12.06 -11.51 -28.19
N GLY A 250 12.75 -12.08 -27.17
CA GLY A 250 13.27 -11.32 -26.04
C GLY A 250 12.41 -11.35 -24.77
N LEU A 251 11.16 -11.79 -24.84
CA LEU A 251 10.34 -12.01 -23.66
C LEU A 251 10.65 -13.40 -23.06
N THR A 252 11.56 -13.45 -22.08
CA THR A 252 11.98 -14.71 -21.46
C THR A 252 11.34 -14.95 -20.10
N ARG A 253 11.20 -13.90 -19.28
CA ARG A 253 10.74 -14.02 -17.89
C ARG A 253 9.74 -12.93 -17.54
N ILE A 254 8.80 -13.28 -16.64
CA ILE A 254 7.81 -12.39 -16.07
C ILE A 254 7.76 -12.57 -14.55
N GLU A 255 7.47 -11.52 -13.81
CA GLU A 255 7.27 -11.59 -12.36
C GLU A 255 5.82 -11.98 -12.06
N CYS A 256 5.61 -13.20 -11.55
CA CYS A 256 4.26 -13.70 -11.22
C CYS A 256 4.33 -14.90 -10.25
N ASP A 257 3.18 -15.29 -9.72
CA ASP A 257 2.99 -16.60 -9.08
C ASP A 257 2.74 -17.65 -10.18
N ALA A 258 3.70 -18.54 -10.38
CA ALA A 258 3.67 -19.54 -11.46
C ALA A 258 2.43 -20.44 -11.41
N GLU A 259 2.04 -20.93 -10.22
CA GLU A 259 0.91 -21.84 -10.05
C GLU A 259 -0.42 -21.10 -10.27
N GLN A 260 -0.56 -19.87 -9.76
CA GLN A 260 -1.77 -19.07 -9.95
C GLN A 260 -1.93 -18.65 -11.42
N LEU A 261 -0.86 -18.22 -12.09
CA LEU A 261 -0.92 -17.84 -13.50
C LEU A 261 -1.19 -19.06 -14.39
N LYS A 262 -0.59 -20.21 -14.07
CA LYS A 262 -0.89 -21.48 -14.72
C LYS A 262 -2.38 -21.86 -14.59
N GLN A 263 -2.98 -21.68 -13.41
CA GLN A 263 -4.40 -21.90 -13.18
C GLN A 263 -5.27 -20.97 -14.06
N VAL A 264 -4.92 -19.67 -14.15
CA VAL A 264 -5.61 -18.72 -15.03
C VAL A 264 -5.54 -19.17 -16.48
N LEU A 265 -4.34 -19.41 -17.00
CA LEU A 265 -4.12 -19.80 -18.39
C LEU A 265 -4.84 -21.12 -18.73
N LEU A 266 -4.78 -22.09 -17.83
CA LEU A 266 -5.49 -23.35 -18.02
C LEU A 266 -7.01 -23.14 -18.08
N ASN A 267 -7.58 -22.30 -17.21
CA ASN A 267 -9.01 -21.95 -17.24
C ASN A 267 -9.40 -21.30 -18.58
N LEU A 268 -8.60 -20.37 -19.08
CA LEU A 268 -8.87 -19.68 -20.35
C LEU A 268 -8.75 -20.64 -21.55
N VAL A 269 -7.69 -21.44 -21.62
CA VAL A 269 -7.47 -22.41 -22.70
C VAL A 269 -8.57 -23.49 -22.68
N MET A 270 -8.96 -23.99 -21.51
CA MET A 270 -10.06 -24.96 -21.41
C MET A 270 -11.40 -24.36 -21.82
N ASN A 271 -11.68 -23.10 -21.51
CA ASN A 271 -12.86 -22.39 -21.99
C ASN A 271 -12.86 -22.28 -23.52
N ALA A 272 -11.73 -21.97 -24.14
CA ALA A 272 -11.52 -21.91 -25.58
C ALA A 272 -11.78 -23.28 -26.23
N ILE A 273 -11.20 -24.34 -25.66
CA ILE A 273 -11.43 -25.74 -26.18
C ILE A 273 -12.89 -26.11 -26.09
N GLN A 274 -13.55 -25.83 -24.98
CA GLN A 274 -14.98 -26.14 -24.79
C GLN A 274 -15.90 -25.37 -25.74
N ALA A 275 -15.49 -24.16 -26.20
CA ALA A 275 -16.22 -23.40 -27.20
C ALA A 275 -16.07 -23.98 -28.63
N MET A 276 -15.22 -25.01 -28.81
CA MET A 276 -14.91 -25.63 -30.09
C MET A 276 -15.10 -27.16 -30.07
N PRO A 277 -16.30 -27.67 -29.86
CA PRO A 277 -16.56 -29.15 -29.73
C PRO A 277 -16.16 -29.95 -30.96
N ARG A 278 -16.13 -29.31 -32.13
CA ARG A 278 -15.73 -29.95 -33.42
C ARG A 278 -14.24 -29.82 -33.72
N GLY A 279 -13.46 -29.27 -32.78
CA GLY A 279 -12.08 -28.90 -32.99
C GLY A 279 -11.90 -27.46 -33.50
N GLY A 280 -10.67 -26.99 -33.54
CA GLY A 280 -10.33 -25.63 -33.94
C GLY A 280 -8.97 -25.24 -33.44
N ARG A 281 -8.63 -23.95 -33.60
CA ARG A 281 -7.35 -23.41 -33.19
C ARG A 281 -7.50 -22.60 -31.93
N VAL A 282 -6.58 -22.85 -30.96
CA VAL A 282 -6.32 -21.95 -29.82
C VAL A 282 -4.88 -21.44 -29.96
N THR A 283 -4.72 -20.13 -29.97
CA THR A 283 -3.41 -19.48 -29.97
C THR A 283 -3.18 -18.78 -28.63
N VAL A 284 -2.07 -19.10 -27.98
CA VAL A 284 -1.61 -18.37 -26.78
C VAL A 284 -0.42 -17.52 -27.20
N ALA A 285 -0.61 -16.20 -27.23
CA ALA A 285 0.41 -15.24 -27.59
C ALA A 285 0.87 -14.47 -26.36
N ALA A 286 2.20 -14.23 -26.23
CA ALA A 286 2.77 -13.43 -25.17
C ALA A 286 3.68 -12.36 -25.79
N GLU A 287 3.40 -11.09 -25.46
CA GLU A 287 4.08 -9.92 -25.99
C GLU A 287 4.44 -8.94 -24.86
N ARG A 288 5.52 -8.20 -25.05
CA ARG A 288 5.93 -7.12 -24.16
C ARG A 288 5.46 -5.78 -24.73
N ASN A 289 4.89 -4.94 -23.90
CA ASN A 289 4.55 -3.56 -24.24
C ASN A 289 5.17 -2.58 -23.23
N GLU A 290 5.00 -1.28 -23.45
CA GLU A 290 5.54 -0.22 -22.58
C GLU A 290 5.04 -0.31 -21.13
N SER A 291 3.84 -0.84 -20.90
CA SER A 291 3.19 -0.92 -19.60
C SER A 291 3.35 -2.27 -18.90
N GLY A 292 3.89 -3.30 -19.61
CA GLY A 292 4.00 -4.63 -19.02
C GLY A 292 4.08 -5.76 -20.03
N VAL A 293 3.55 -6.90 -19.62
CA VAL A 293 3.43 -8.10 -20.46
C VAL A 293 1.95 -8.38 -20.74
N THR A 294 1.64 -8.64 -21.97
CA THR A 294 0.29 -9.05 -22.40
C THR A 294 0.32 -10.52 -22.83
N ILE A 295 -0.62 -11.32 -22.31
CA ILE A 295 -0.82 -12.71 -22.72
C ILE A 295 -2.23 -12.83 -23.26
N ASP A 296 -2.37 -13.18 -24.53
CA ASP A 296 -3.62 -13.36 -25.24
C ASP A 296 -3.91 -14.84 -25.44
N VAL A 297 -5.11 -15.28 -25.07
CA VAL A 297 -5.65 -16.59 -25.39
C VAL A 297 -6.76 -16.40 -26.42
N CYS A 298 -6.50 -16.75 -27.68
CA CYS A 298 -7.39 -16.54 -28.80
C CYS A 298 -7.98 -17.89 -29.26
N ASP A 299 -9.30 -17.96 -29.43
CA ASP A 299 -10.00 -19.11 -29.98
C ASP A 299 -10.80 -18.78 -31.25
N GLN A 300 -11.26 -19.80 -31.92
CA GLN A 300 -12.12 -19.76 -33.10
C GLN A 300 -13.52 -20.37 -32.82
N GLY A 301 -13.93 -20.33 -31.55
CA GLY A 301 -15.18 -20.93 -31.10
C GLY A 301 -16.43 -20.16 -31.48
N GLU A 302 -17.52 -20.49 -30.81
CA GLU A 302 -18.86 -19.90 -31.08
C GLU A 302 -18.95 -18.42 -30.69
N GLY A 303 -17.98 -17.92 -29.90
CA GLY A 303 -17.96 -16.53 -29.39
C GLY A 303 -18.83 -16.34 -28.15
N ILE A 304 -18.94 -15.07 -27.72
CA ILE A 304 -19.78 -14.64 -26.60
C ILE A 304 -20.77 -13.61 -27.13
N ARG A 305 -22.03 -13.72 -26.78
CA ARG A 305 -23.06 -12.73 -27.11
C ARG A 305 -22.78 -11.43 -26.39
N GLU A 306 -23.02 -10.29 -27.04
CA GLU A 306 -22.78 -8.95 -26.47
C GLU A 306 -23.46 -8.76 -25.11
N ASP A 307 -24.73 -9.22 -24.98
CA ASP A 307 -25.49 -9.15 -23.72
C ASP A 307 -24.83 -9.86 -22.53
N ASN A 308 -23.90 -10.76 -22.79
CA ASN A 308 -23.23 -11.57 -21.79
C ASN A 308 -21.83 -11.04 -21.41
N LEU A 309 -21.24 -10.14 -22.23
CA LEU A 309 -19.87 -9.67 -22.02
C LEU A 309 -19.65 -9.01 -20.65
N ASP A 310 -20.61 -8.23 -20.18
CA ASP A 310 -20.53 -7.57 -18.87
C ASP A 310 -20.62 -8.55 -17.69
N ARG A 311 -21.19 -9.74 -17.93
CA ARG A 311 -21.49 -10.74 -16.91
C ARG A 311 -20.53 -11.93 -16.88
N VAL A 312 -19.60 -12.03 -17.84
CA VAL A 312 -18.70 -13.21 -17.95
C VAL A 312 -17.80 -13.39 -16.73
N PHE A 313 -17.56 -12.32 -15.96
CA PHE A 313 -16.79 -12.36 -14.72
C PHE A 313 -17.63 -12.54 -13.46
N ASP A 314 -18.98 -12.53 -13.60
CA ASP A 314 -19.87 -12.76 -12.47
C ASP A 314 -19.71 -14.22 -11.99
N PRO A 315 -19.54 -14.45 -10.69
CA PRO A 315 -19.46 -15.81 -10.16
C PRO A 315 -20.73 -16.61 -10.48
N PHE A 316 -20.54 -17.87 -10.87
CA PHE A 316 -21.60 -18.83 -11.30
C PHE A 316 -22.32 -18.46 -12.59
N PHE A 317 -21.94 -17.40 -13.29
CA PHE A 317 -22.46 -17.13 -14.61
C PHE A 317 -21.87 -18.13 -15.60
N THR A 318 -22.73 -18.90 -16.25
CA THR A 318 -22.36 -19.87 -17.30
C THR A 318 -23.47 -20.06 -18.31
N THR A 319 -23.10 -20.21 -19.56
CA THR A 319 -23.99 -20.61 -20.65
C THR A 319 -23.86 -22.10 -20.97
N LYS A 320 -22.99 -22.83 -20.26
CA LYS A 320 -22.66 -24.24 -20.49
C LYS A 320 -23.39 -25.13 -19.48
N GLU A 321 -23.99 -26.23 -19.94
CA GLU A 321 -24.73 -27.20 -19.09
C GLU A 321 -23.86 -27.77 -17.93
N ASN A 322 -22.57 -27.97 -18.16
CA ASN A 322 -21.65 -28.56 -17.18
C ASN A 322 -20.60 -27.55 -16.62
N GLY A 323 -20.83 -26.26 -16.80
CA GLY A 323 -19.93 -25.20 -16.33
C GLY A 323 -20.25 -24.81 -14.90
N SER A 324 -19.23 -24.64 -14.03
CA SER A 324 -19.42 -24.10 -12.68
C SER A 324 -19.59 -22.58 -12.66
N GLY A 325 -19.31 -21.88 -13.75
CA GLY A 325 -19.32 -20.40 -13.80
C GLY A 325 -18.28 -19.73 -12.91
N LEU A 326 -17.37 -20.46 -12.27
CA LEU A 326 -16.35 -19.90 -11.36
C LEU A 326 -15.00 -19.66 -12.03
N GLY A 327 -14.73 -20.29 -13.19
CA GLY A 327 -13.40 -20.23 -13.81
C GLY A 327 -12.94 -18.82 -14.17
N LEU A 328 -13.79 -18.02 -14.84
CA LEU A 328 -13.46 -16.65 -15.26
C LEU A 328 -13.41 -15.68 -14.07
N SER A 329 -14.28 -15.81 -13.09
CA SER A 329 -14.27 -14.99 -11.88
C SER A 329 -13.00 -15.23 -11.05
N ILE A 330 -12.55 -16.48 -10.91
CA ILE A 330 -11.28 -16.84 -10.26
C ILE A 330 -10.10 -16.28 -11.06
N ALA A 331 -10.09 -16.44 -12.36
CA ALA A 331 -9.05 -15.91 -13.24
C ALA A 331 -8.92 -14.38 -13.11
N HIS A 332 -10.04 -13.66 -13.13
CA HIS A 332 -10.10 -12.22 -12.94
C HIS A 332 -9.55 -11.80 -11.56
N GLN A 333 -9.90 -12.54 -10.51
CA GLN A 333 -9.43 -12.27 -9.16
C GLN A 333 -7.92 -12.51 -9.00
N ILE A 334 -7.40 -13.59 -9.58
CA ILE A 334 -5.95 -13.87 -9.58
C ILE A 334 -5.19 -12.75 -10.29
N ILE A 335 -5.60 -12.39 -11.50
CA ILE A 335 -4.91 -11.34 -12.28
C ILE A 335 -5.00 -9.99 -11.61
N SER A 336 -6.14 -9.62 -11.02
CA SER A 336 -6.27 -8.37 -10.25
C SER A 336 -5.32 -8.32 -9.05
N ARG A 337 -4.99 -9.46 -8.42
CA ARG A 337 -4.03 -9.54 -7.31
C ARG A 337 -2.59 -9.46 -7.75
N HIS A 338 -2.30 -9.83 -8.98
CA HIS A 338 -1.01 -9.59 -9.63
C HIS A 338 -0.86 -8.14 -10.11
N GLY A 339 -1.82 -7.24 -9.77
CA GLY A 339 -1.81 -5.85 -10.25
C GLY A 339 -2.16 -5.71 -11.72
N GLY A 340 -2.61 -6.80 -12.35
CA GLY A 340 -2.95 -6.88 -13.76
C GLY A 340 -4.43 -6.67 -14.05
N ARG A 341 -4.79 -6.86 -15.32
CA ARG A 341 -6.17 -6.79 -15.84
C ARG A 341 -6.44 -7.96 -16.75
N LEU A 342 -7.63 -8.57 -16.60
CA LEU A 342 -8.17 -9.56 -17.53
C LEU A 342 -9.35 -8.95 -18.29
N THR A 343 -9.32 -9.03 -19.62
CA THR A 343 -10.41 -8.57 -20.49
C THR A 343 -10.80 -9.66 -21.47
N ILE A 344 -12.06 -9.66 -21.88
CA ILE A 344 -12.63 -10.59 -22.87
C ILE A 344 -13.14 -9.77 -24.05
N GLN A 345 -12.71 -10.11 -25.24
CA GLN A 345 -13.11 -9.43 -26.47
C GLN A 345 -13.55 -10.42 -27.53
N PRO A 346 -14.62 -10.14 -28.26
CA PRO A 346 -15.00 -10.98 -29.40
C PRO A 346 -13.96 -10.87 -30.53
N ASN A 347 -13.70 -12.00 -31.19
CA ASN A 347 -12.86 -12.05 -32.39
C ASN A 347 -13.67 -11.91 -33.67
N SER A 348 -13.07 -11.31 -34.69
CA SER A 348 -13.64 -11.27 -36.03
C SER A 348 -12.93 -12.33 -36.91
N PRO A 349 -13.64 -13.14 -37.68
CA PRO A 349 -15.09 -13.22 -37.83
C PRO A 349 -15.78 -14.06 -36.75
N ARG A 350 -15.04 -14.78 -35.88
CA ARG A 350 -15.58 -15.69 -34.86
C ARG A 350 -14.60 -16.00 -33.77
N GLY A 351 -15.09 -16.27 -32.54
CA GLY A 351 -14.29 -16.65 -31.39
C GLY A 351 -14.12 -15.56 -30.37
N VAL A 352 -13.21 -15.77 -29.44
CA VAL A 352 -12.92 -14.87 -28.30
C VAL A 352 -11.41 -14.68 -28.14
N THR A 353 -11.01 -13.49 -27.74
CA THR A 353 -9.68 -13.21 -27.19
C THR A 353 -9.82 -12.86 -25.71
N ALA A 354 -9.24 -13.70 -24.85
CA ALA A 354 -9.05 -13.40 -23.45
C ALA A 354 -7.66 -12.80 -23.28
N ARG A 355 -7.59 -11.52 -22.89
CA ARG A 355 -6.35 -10.75 -22.73
C ARG A 355 -6.01 -10.55 -21.27
N ILE A 356 -4.83 -11.01 -20.88
CA ILE A 356 -4.21 -10.76 -19.60
C ILE A 356 -3.15 -9.66 -19.79
N SER A 357 -3.22 -8.60 -18.99
CA SER A 357 -2.17 -7.57 -18.93
C SER A 357 -1.56 -7.59 -17.55
N LEU A 358 -0.25 -7.81 -17.45
CA LEU A 358 0.52 -7.81 -16.20
C LEU A 358 1.53 -6.65 -16.24
N PRO A 359 1.75 -5.90 -15.15
CA PRO A 359 2.78 -4.87 -15.09
C PRO A 359 4.18 -5.50 -15.16
N LEU A 360 5.18 -4.73 -15.63
CA LEU A 360 6.58 -5.19 -15.71
C LEU A 360 7.19 -5.47 -14.34
N GLU A 361 6.84 -4.63 -13.37
CA GLU A 361 7.14 -4.82 -11.96
C GLU A 361 5.81 -4.72 -11.23
N VAL A 362 5.44 -5.76 -10.52
CA VAL A 362 4.40 -5.64 -9.52
C VAL A 362 5.03 -4.79 -8.42
N GLY A 363 4.87 -3.47 -8.54
CA GLY A 363 5.43 -2.54 -7.58
C GLY A 363 5.10 -3.05 -6.20
N HIS A 364 6.10 -3.47 -5.47
CA HIS A 364 6.05 -3.55 -4.03
C HIS A 364 5.65 -2.15 -3.56
N ARG A 365 4.34 -1.89 -3.47
CA ARG A 365 3.83 -0.91 -2.52
C ARG A 365 4.09 -1.48 -1.12
N ASN A 366 5.36 -1.77 -0.87
CA ASN A 366 5.87 -1.85 0.47
C ASN A 366 5.77 -0.45 1.03
N ASP A 367 5.17 -0.37 2.19
CA ASP A 367 5.23 0.70 3.17
C ASP A 367 6.70 1.10 3.50
N GLU A 368 7.47 1.53 2.50
CA GLU A 368 8.79 2.16 2.65
C GLU A 368 8.66 3.66 2.93
N ASN A 369 7.69 4.03 3.78
CA ASN A 369 7.67 5.37 4.35
C ASN A 369 7.83 5.34 5.87
N THR A 370 8.64 4.43 6.37
CA THR A 370 9.03 4.40 7.78
C THR A 370 10.53 4.11 7.93
N ASN A 371 11.40 4.84 7.27
CA ASN A 371 12.78 5.00 7.80
C ASN A 371 13.70 5.87 6.93
N SER A 372 13.32 7.12 6.65
CA SER A 372 14.30 8.13 6.22
C SER A 372 14.25 9.35 7.14
N GLY A 373 14.65 9.15 8.38
CA GLY A 373 14.68 10.19 9.41
C GLY A 373 15.71 9.90 10.48
N SER A 374 16.94 9.54 10.08
CA SER A 374 18.08 9.57 11.01
C SER A 374 19.40 9.73 10.23
N ARG A 375 19.74 10.98 9.95
CA ARG A 375 21.12 11.49 9.99
C ARG A 375 21.11 12.96 10.38
#